data_ab2d24cda34bb6844e65df40c6987386
#
_entry.id   ab2d24cda34bb6844e65df40c6987386
#
_cell.length_a   1.000
_cell.length_b   1.000
_cell.length_c   1.000
_cell.angle_alpha   90.00
_cell.angle_beta   90.00
_cell.angle_gamma   90.00
#
_symmetry.space_group_name_H-M   'P 1'
#
loop_
_entity.id
_entity.type
_entity.pdbx_description
1 polymer ?
#
loop_
_entity_poly.entity_id
_entity_poly.type
_entity_poly.pdbx_seq_one_letter_code
_entity_poly.pdbx_strand_id
1 'polypeptide(L)'
;WDNIICAAENSDKAFIDIFDDVFSKCIDQYDDVFFHTLSDSDVLCRVVPEWGWDESRFIPWDNIDNMNRWNPPGKTYLYLSFDESEIKYNDELSVSEYICLEEYRAEKDNKYSFCHFKPIKKGRILDLSYNDVELWKIEMALDRYQEIVKDLFVNSTLSDQAELKKMGTTKRSVKRYIKKNVDETIIDRSIIEKAIAKTYLKMVCNTIYKKVDEDDNAGKEKAYKSFHILAGYLESKGITGIIYPCTRTKKIIGKNLVLFNRYDAVPIKDSIREIIYK
;
A
#
# COMPACT_ATOMS: atom_id res chain seq x y z
N TRP A 1 10.10 0.22 12.37
CA TRP A 1 10.09 1.61 11.91
C TRP A 1 10.98 2.48 12.79
N ASP A 2 10.86 2.37 14.09
CA ASP A 2 11.68 3.16 15.02
C ASP A 2 13.18 2.94 14.77
N ASN A 3 13.62 1.71 14.49
CA ASN A 3 14.99 1.42 14.07
C ASN A 3 15.34 2.03 12.71
N ILE A 4 14.38 2.12 11.80
CA ILE A 4 14.55 2.75 10.49
C ILE A 4 14.65 4.26 10.64
N ILE A 5 13.85 4.88 11.52
CA ILE A 5 13.97 6.31 11.84
C ILE A 5 15.35 6.60 12.43
N CYS A 6 15.81 5.79 13.39
CA CYS A 6 17.15 5.93 13.96
C CYS A 6 18.26 5.75 12.92
N ALA A 7 18.09 4.82 11.97
CA ALA A 7 19.04 4.64 10.88
C ALA A 7 19.05 5.85 9.93
N ALA A 8 17.88 6.40 9.62
CA ALA A 8 17.75 7.61 8.81
C ALA A 8 18.35 8.87 9.45
N GLU A 9 18.37 8.94 10.78
CA GLU A 9 19.06 10.02 11.52
C GLU A 9 20.58 9.96 11.35
N ASN A 10 21.11 8.75 11.24
CA ASN A 10 22.54 8.56 11.13
C ASN A 10 23.05 8.60 9.68
N SER A 11 22.28 8.05 8.74
CA SER A 11 22.66 8.01 7.33
C SER A 11 21.48 7.58 6.46
N ASP A 12 21.20 8.33 5.39
CA ASP A 12 20.21 7.96 4.38
C ASP A 12 20.57 6.60 3.74
N LYS A 13 21.86 6.32 3.61
CA LYS A 13 22.36 5.04 3.08
C LYS A 13 21.99 3.87 3.99
N ALA A 14 22.14 4.00 5.31
CA ALA A 14 21.78 2.95 6.25
C ALA A 14 20.28 2.60 6.19
N PHE A 15 19.43 3.60 5.99
CA PHE A 15 17.99 3.39 5.74
C PHE A 15 17.76 2.58 4.46
N ILE A 16 18.38 3.00 3.36
CA ILE A 16 18.24 2.36 2.05
C ILE A 16 18.72 0.91 2.11
N ASP A 17 19.88 0.66 2.70
CA ASP A 17 20.46 -0.69 2.78
C ASP A 17 19.54 -1.67 3.53
N ILE A 18 18.94 -1.23 4.66
CA ILE A 18 18.00 -2.05 5.44
C ILE A 18 16.71 -2.31 4.64
N PHE A 19 16.20 -1.30 3.96
CA PHE A 19 14.96 -1.41 3.21
C PHE A 19 15.13 -2.20 1.91
N ASP A 20 16.21 -1.96 1.18
CA ASP A 20 16.49 -2.58 -0.12
C ASP A 20 16.69 -4.10 -0.03
N ASP A 21 17.36 -4.59 1.03
CA ASP A 21 17.63 -6.03 1.18
C ASP A 21 16.34 -6.88 1.24
N VAL A 22 15.29 -6.33 1.81
CA VAL A 22 13.98 -7.01 1.91
C VAL A 22 13.07 -6.64 0.73
N PHE A 23 12.97 -5.35 0.42
CA PHE A 23 11.99 -4.83 -0.52
C PHE A 23 12.32 -5.20 -1.97
N SER A 24 13.59 -5.13 -2.39
CA SER A 24 13.99 -5.49 -3.75
C SER A 24 13.68 -6.93 -4.10
N LYS A 25 13.92 -7.85 -3.16
CA LYS A 25 13.60 -9.28 -3.34
C LYS A 25 12.10 -9.56 -3.46
N CYS A 26 11.27 -8.76 -2.79
CA CYS A 26 9.83 -8.90 -2.86
C CYS A 26 9.24 -8.30 -4.14
N ILE A 27 9.75 -7.15 -4.58
CA ILE A 27 9.25 -6.44 -5.77
C ILE A 27 9.38 -7.29 -7.03
N ASP A 28 10.53 -7.93 -7.22
CA ASP A 28 10.83 -8.66 -8.46
C ASP A 28 9.98 -9.94 -8.60
N GLN A 29 9.52 -10.52 -7.50
CA GLN A 29 8.75 -11.77 -7.49
C GLN A 29 7.24 -11.58 -7.47
N TYR A 30 6.75 -10.46 -6.92
CA TYR A 30 5.33 -10.26 -6.59
C TYR A 30 4.83 -8.90 -7.06
N ASP A 31 5.12 -8.53 -8.30
CA ASP A 31 4.72 -7.24 -8.88
C ASP A 31 3.19 -7.01 -8.76
N ASP A 32 2.41 -8.03 -9.06
CA ASP A 32 0.94 -8.02 -8.97
C ASP A 32 0.39 -7.87 -7.54
N VAL A 33 1.22 -8.11 -6.53
CA VAL A 33 0.85 -7.95 -5.11
C VAL A 33 1.18 -6.55 -4.60
N PHE A 34 2.31 -6.00 -5.07
CA PHE A 34 2.87 -4.77 -4.52
C PHE A 34 2.45 -3.52 -5.29
N PHE A 35 2.10 -3.68 -6.57
CA PHE A 35 1.89 -2.51 -7.42
C PHE A 35 0.52 -2.49 -8.06
N HIS A 36 -0.05 -1.30 -8.08
CA HIS A 36 -1.17 -0.92 -8.91
C HIS A 36 -0.65 -0.16 -10.14
N THR A 37 -1.22 -0.45 -11.30
CA THR A 37 -0.97 0.33 -12.52
C THR A 37 -2.19 1.20 -12.79
N LEU A 38 -2.00 2.52 -12.74
CA LEU A 38 -3.09 3.45 -12.97
C LEU A 38 -3.75 3.22 -14.33
N SER A 39 -5.06 3.26 -14.34
CA SER A 39 -5.92 3.07 -15.51
C SER A 39 -6.93 4.21 -15.64
N ASP A 40 -7.57 4.30 -16.81
CA ASP A 40 -8.64 5.29 -17.05
C ASP A 40 -9.92 5.00 -16.24
N SER A 41 -10.04 3.82 -15.62
CA SER A 41 -11.16 3.45 -14.74
C SER A 41 -10.95 3.88 -13.28
N ASP A 42 -9.72 4.22 -12.89
CA ASP A 42 -9.43 4.65 -11.54
C ASP A 42 -10.03 6.02 -11.27
N VAL A 43 -10.66 6.15 -10.11
CA VAL A 43 -11.27 7.41 -9.67
C VAL A 43 -10.24 8.17 -8.84
N LEU A 44 -9.74 9.25 -9.40
CA LEU A 44 -8.78 10.15 -8.77
C LEU A 44 -9.48 11.48 -8.51
N CYS A 45 -9.50 11.94 -7.24
CA CYS A 45 -10.19 13.17 -6.89
C CYS A 45 -9.32 14.06 -6.01
N ARG A 46 -9.49 15.38 -6.15
CA ARG A 46 -8.90 16.38 -5.30
C ARG A 46 -9.91 17.45 -4.93
N VAL A 47 -9.79 17.96 -3.71
CA VAL A 47 -10.58 19.08 -3.20
C VAL A 47 -9.71 20.31 -3.01
N VAL A 48 -10.28 21.48 -3.26
CA VAL A 48 -9.72 22.78 -2.93
C VAL A 48 -10.77 23.64 -2.22
N PRO A 49 -10.37 24.58 -1.34
CA PRO A 49 -11.29 25.48 -0.68
C PRO A 49 -11.90 26.46 -1.68
N GLU A 50 -13.05 27.01 -1.31
CA GLU A 50 -13.83 27.96 -2.10
C GLU A 50 -14.32 27.42 -3.45
N TRP A 51 -15.23 28.13 -4.07
CA TRP A 51 -15.73 27.79 -5.38
C TRP A 51 -14.88 28.36 -6.49
N GLY A 52 -14.80 27.63 -7.59
CA GLY A 52 -14.12 28.09 -8.79
C GLY A 52 -13.92 26.98 -9.82
N TRP A 53 -14.05 27.36 -11.07
CA TRP A 53 -14.03 26.49 -12.24
C TRP A 53 -12.67 26.44 -12.95
N ASP A 54 -11.65 27.07 -12.38
CA ASP A 54 -10.31 27.04 -12.94
C ASP A 54 -9.60 25.75 -12.54
N GLU A 55 -9.34 24.89 -13.52
CA GLU A 55 -8.66 23.61 -13.34
C GLU A 55 -7.23 23.75 -12.80
N SER A 56 -6.56 24.87 -13.05
CA SER A 56 -5.21 25.13 -12.56
C SER A 56 -5.13 25.18 -11.03
N ARG A 57 -6.24 25.49 -10.35
CA ARG A 57 -6.33 25.51 -8.88
C ARG A 57 -6.12 24.14 -8.24
N PHE A 58 -6.41 23.06 -8.98
CA PHE A 58 -6.29 21.70 -8.49
C PHE A 58 -4.88 21.13 -8.67
N ILE A 59 -4.01 21.80 -9.45
CA ILE A 59 -2.59 21.44 -9.58
C ILE A 59 -1.82 22.09 -8.42
N PRO A 60 -1.06 21.35 -7.63
CA PRO A 60 -0.26 21.94 -6.56
C PRO A 60 0.73 22.96 -7.10
N TRP A 61 0.82 24.11 -6.48
CA TRP A 61 1.82 25.11 -6.82
C TRP A 61 3.20 24.63 -6.39
N ASP A 62 4.24 25.17 -7.02
CA ASP A 62 5.61 25.00 -6.57
C ASP A 62 5.77 25.70 -5.23
N ASN A 63 5.67 24.95 -4.15
CA ASN A 63 5.90 25.45 -2.83
C ASN A 63 7.11 24.76 -2.22
N ILE A 64 8.25 25.43 -2.33
CA ILE A 64 9.55 24.94 -1.90
C ILE A 64 9.61 24.76 -0.37
N ASP A 65 8.78 25.51 0.37
CA ASP A 65 8.85 25.61 1.83
C ASP A 65 7.87 24.67 2.57
N ASN A 66 6.85 24.14 1.89
CA ASN A 66 5.88 23.25 2.52
C ASN A 66 6.35 21.79 2.54
N MET A 67 6.79 21.37 3.69
CA MET A 67 7.11 19.97 3.95
C MET A 67 5.84 19.19 4.31
N ASN A 68 5.45 18.31 3.43
CA ASN A 68 4.39 17.33 3.69
C ASN A 68 4.99 15.96 3.99
N ARG A 69 4.17 15.01 4.45
CA ARG A 69 4.66 13.68 4.85
C ARG A 69 5.55 13.04 3.79
N TRP A 70 5.19 13.08 2.51
CA TRP A 70 5.93 12.48 1.41
C TRP A 70 6.81 13.45 0.63
N ASN A 71 6.49 14.74 0.64
CA ASN A 71 7.25 15.76 -0.09
C ASN A 71 8.53 16.10 0.63
N PRO A 72 9.72 15.76 0.11
CA PRO A 72 10.94 16.35 0.59
C PRO A 72 10.99 17.87 0.25
N PRO A 73 11.78 18.64 0.97
CA PRO A 73 12.01 20.04 0.61
C PRO A 73 12.41 20.19 -0.86
N GLY A 74 11.83 21.17 -1.55
CA GLY A 74 12.11 21.43 -2.97
C GLY A 74 11.37 20.56 -3.98
N LYS A 75 10.54 19.62 -3.54
CA LYS A 75 9.69 18.81 -4.42
C LYS A 75 8.21 19.03 -4.14
N THR A 76 7.41 19.01 -5.18
CA THR A 76 5.94 19.13 -5.09
C THR A 76 5.28 17.89 -5.67
N TYR A 77 4.62 17.10 -4.82
CA TYR A 77 3.87 15.91 -5.19
C TYR A 77 2.37 16.19 -5.30
N LEU A 78 1.67 15.43 -6.11
CA LEU A 78 0.23 15.52 -6.24
C LEU A 78 -0.46 14.54 -5.32
N TYR A 79 -1.28 15.05 -4.40
CA TYR A 79 -2.09 14.27 -3.47
C TYR A 79 -3.52 14.20 -3.97
N LEU A 80 -4.06 13.01 -4.06
CA LEU A 80 -5.39 12.68 -4.54
C LEU A 80 -6.04 11.67 -3.61
N SER A 81 -7.34 11.60 -3.53
CA SER A 81 -8.02 10.39 -3.12
C SER A 81 -8.02 9.40 -4.27
N PHE A 82 -8.09 8.12 -3.95
CA PHE A 82 -8.03 7.03 -4.90
C PHE A 82 -9.12 5.99 -4.63
N ASP A 83 -9.80 5.57 -5.69
CA ASP A 83 -10.66 4.38 -5.69
C ASP A 83 -10.54 3.65 -7.04
N GLU A 84 -10.73 2.35 -7.05
CA GLU A 84 -10.72 1.53 -8.28
C GLU A 84 -12.04 1.63 -9.05
N SER A 85 -13.08 2.14 -8.40
CA SER A 85 -14.40 2.38 -8.97
C SER A 85 -15.13 3.47 -8.20
N GLU A 86 -16.08 4.13 -8.84
CA GLU A 86 -16.89 5.15 -8.18
C GLU A 86 -17.89 4.51 -7.23
N ILE A 87 -17.68 4.70 -5.92
CA ILE A 87 -18.54 4.22 -4.85
C ILE A 87 -19.24 5.41 -4.20
N LYS A 88 -20.57 5.34 -4.05
CA LYS A 88 -21.35 6.37 -3.36
C LYS A 88 -21.12 6.29 -1.85
N TYR A 89 -20.81 7.42 -1.25
CA TYR A 89 -20.81 7.59 0.21
C TYR A 89 -22.22 7.93 0.74
N ASN A 90 -22.86 8.90 0.09
CA ASN A 90 -24.23 9.35 0.35
C ASN A 90 -24.85 9.88 -0.95
N ASP A 91 -26.00 10.57 -0.83
CA ASP A 91 -26.69 11.13 -2.01
C ASP A 91 -25.92 12.27 -2.69
N GLU A 92 -25.00 12.94 -1.96
CA GLU A 92 -24.26 14.11 -2.45
C GLU A 92 -22.79 13.83 -2.79
N LEU A 93 -22.18 12.82 -2.15
CA LEU A 93 -20.73 12.55 -2.21
C LEU A 93 -20.43 11.11 -2.63
N SER A 94 -19.39 10.95 -3.41
CA SER A 94 -18.69 9.67 -3.56
C SER A 94 -17.75 9.41 -2.37
N VAL A 95 -17.30 8.16 -2.22
CA VAL A 95 -16.30 7.81 -1.18
C VAL A 95 -15.01 8.60 -1.39
N SER A 96 -14.53 8.70 -2.63
CA SER A 96 -13.30 9.45 -2.95
C SER A 96 -13.41 10.93 -2.60
N GLU A 97 -14.56 11.57 -2.85
CA GLU A 97 -14.79 12.96 -2.47
C GLU A 97 -14.85 13.15 -0.96
N TYR A 98 -15.52 12.25 -0.25
CA TYR A 98 -15.55 12.27 1.22
C TYR A 98 -14.14 12.13 1.80
N ILE A 99 -13.32 11.22 1.26
CA ILE A 99 -11.91 11.07 1.67
C ILE A 99 -11.11 12.35 1.43
N CYS A 100 -11.33 13.03 0.29
CA CYS A 100 -10.70 14.33 0.03
C CYS A 100 -11.02 15.36 1.11
N LEU A 101 -12.28 15.46 1.53
CA LEU A 101 -12.70 16.40 2.58
C LEU A 101 -12.04 16.09 3.93
N GLU A 102 -12.00 14.79 4.32
CA GLU A 102 -11.38 14.35 5.56
C GLU A 102 -9.86 14.61 5.58
N GLU A 103 -9.17 14.35 4.48
CA GLU A 103 -7.72 14.61 4.37
C GLU A 103 -7.42 16.10 4.33
N TYR A 104 -8.27 16.90 3.66
CA TYR A 104 -8.18 18.35 3.65
C TYR A 104 -8.52 18.98 5.01
N ARG A 105 -9.18 18.24 5.92
CA ARG A 105 -9.78 18.73 7.18
C ARG A 105 -10.84 19.79 6.92
N ALA A 106 -11.73 19.47 6.00
CA ALA A 106 -12.79 20.37 5.62
C ALA A 106 -13.68 20.73 6.81
N GLU A 107 -13.98 21.98 6.96
CA GLU A 107 -14.88 22.50 7.98
C GLU A 107 -16.30 22.56 7.44
N LYS A 108 -17.26 22.24 8.30
CA LYS A 108 -18.69 22.31 7.96
C LYS A 108 -19.10 23.73 7.59
N ASP A 109 -20.12 23.83 6.73
CA ASP A 109 -20.69 25.05 6.20
C ASP A 109 -19.76 25.88 5.29
N ASN A 110 -18.53 25.40 5.07
CA ASN A 110 -17.62 26.00 4.10
C ASN A 110 -17.81 25.48 2.69
N LYS A 111 -17.33 26.28 1.74
CA LYS A 111 -17.42 26.02 0.29
C LYS A 111 -16.18 25.30 -0.19
N TYR A 112 -16.38 24.26 -1.00
CA TYR A 112 -15.31 23.47 -1.59
C TYR A 112 -15.61 23.19 -3.05
N SER A 113 -14.55 22.99 -3.83
CA SER A 113 -14.65 22.50 -5.20
C SER A 113 -13.88 21.19 -5.32
N PHE A 114 -14.48 20.23 -5.99
CA PHE A 114 -13.85 18.96 -6.38
C PHE A 114 -13.43 18.99 -7.83
N CYS A 115 -12.42 18.23 -8.15
CA CYS A 115 -12.04 17.91 -9.52
C CYS A 115 -11.53 16.49 -9.60
N HIS A 116 -12.01 15.73 -10.58
CA HIS A 116 -11.46 14.42 -10.90
C HIS A 116 -10.24 14.59 -11.79
N PHE A 117 -9.34 13.60 -11.72
CA PHE A 117 -8.12 13.60 -12.49
C PHE A 117 -8.05 12.39 -13.39
N LYS A 118 -7.42 12.57 -14.54
CA LYS A 118 -7.09 11.50 -15.47
C LYS A 118 -5.59 11.22 -15.41
N PRO A 119 -5.16 9.94 -15.18
CA PRO A 119 -3.76 9.60 -15.26
C PRO A 119 -3.26 9.78 -16.70
N ILE A 120 -2.11 10.44 -16.87
CA ILE A 120 -1.42 10.55 -18.15
C ILE A 120 -0.38 9.43 -18.26
N LYS A 121 0.32 9.17 -17.16
CA LYS A 121 1.36 8.18 -17.11
C LYS A 121 0.87 6.92 -16.39
N LYS A 122 0.89 5.80 -17.10
CA LYS A 122 0.67 4.47 -16.52
C LYS A 122 1.94 4.03 -15.81
N GLY A 123 2.14 4.55 -14.61
CA GLY A 123 3.30 4.23 -13.78
C GLY A 123 3.00 3.10 -12.79
N ARG A 124 4.06 2.49 -12.25
CA ARG A 124 3.96 1.54 -11.13
C ARG A 124 3.73 2.31 -9.84
N ILE A 125 2.61 2.08 -9.20
CA ILE A 125 2.24 2.71 -7.93
C ILE A 125 2.35 1.66 -6.82
N LEU A 126 3.16 1.92 -5.81
CA LEU A 126 3.26 1.03 -4.64
C LEU A 126 1.94 1.09 -3.85
N ASP A 127 1.23 -0.04 -3.74
CA ASP A 127 -0.02 -0.11 -2.98
C ASP A 127 0.24 -0.59 -1.55
N LEU A 128 0.18 0.33 -0.60
CA LEU A 128 0.26 0.08 0.84
C LEU A 128 -1.12 -0.04 1.49
N SER A 129 -2.21 -0.01 0.72
CA SER A 129 -3.57 0.01 1.25
C SER A 129 -4.12 -1.37 1.66
N TYR A 130 -3.33 -2.42 1.56
CA TYR A 130 -3.75 -3.77 1.93
C TYR A 130 -4.10 -3.88 3.42
N ASN A 131 -5.34 -3.48 3.76
CA ASN A 131 -5.89 -3.66 5.10
C ASN A 131 -6.42 -5.07 5.34
N ASP A 132 -6.83 -5.77 4.28
CA ASP A 132 -7.40 -7.11 4.34
C ASP A 132 -6.38 -8.15 3.89
N VAL A 133 -5.45 -8.47 4.79
CA VAL A 133 -4.77 -9.75 4.65
C VAL A 133 -5.82 -10.81 4.91
N GLU A 134 -6.16 -11.57 3.89
CA GLU A 134 -7.02 -12.75 3.98
C GLU A 134 -6.28 -13.85 4.76
N LEU A 135 -6.01 -13.60 6.05
CA LEU A 135 -5.34 -14.55 6.95
C LEU A 135 -6.06 -15.91 6.92
N TRP A 136 -7.39 -15.88 6.78
CA TRP A 136 -8.19 -17.08 6.64
C TRP A 136 -7.80 -17.94 5.41
N LYS A 137 -7.36 -17.34 4.30
CA LYS A 137 -6.85 -18.12 3.14
C LYS A 137 -5.55 -18.84 3.47
N ILE A 138 -4.68 -18.21 4.28
CA ILE A 138 -3.45 -18.84 4.76
C ILE A 138 -3.80 -19.99 5.71
N GLU A 139 -4.70 -19.75 6.65
CA GLU A 139 -5.17 -20.77 7.61
C GLU A 139 -5.79 -21.95 6.85
N MET A 140 -6.70 -21.72 5.92
CA MET A 140 -7.27 -22.78 5.09
C MET A 140 -6.21 -23.55 4.28
N ALA A 141 -5.21 -22.86 3.72
CA ALA A 141 -4.14 -23.53 2.97
C ALA A 141 -3.26 -24.40 3.88
N LEU A 142 -2.97 -23.91 5.10
CA LEU A 142 -2.22 -24.68 6.12
C LEU A 142 -3.01 -25.88 6.63
N ASP A 143 -4.30 -25.72 6.91
CA ASP A 143 -5.18 -26.80 7.37
C ASP A 143 -5.29 -27.89 6.29
N ARG A 144 -5.50 -27.50 5.03
CA ARG A 144 -5.54 -28.42 3.91
C ARG A 144 -4.21 -29.17 3.75
N TYR A 145 -3.08 -28.48 3.95
CA TYR A 145 -1.77 -29.11 3.95
C TYR A 145 -1.63 -30.17 5.07
N GLN A 146 -2.09 -29.82 6.28
CA GLN A 146 -2.06 -30.74 7.42
C GLN A 146 -2.94 -31.97 7.16
N GLU A 147 -4.13 -31.81 6.59
CA GLU A 147 -5.00 -32.92 6.20
C GLU A 147 -4.33 -33.85 5.19
N ILE A 148 -3.77 -33.29 4.11
CA ILE A 148 -3.06 -34.07 3.09
C ILE A 148 -1.88 -34.84 3.70
N VAL A 149 -1.10 -34.19 4.54
CA VAL A 149 0.03 -34.85 5.24
C VAL A 149 -0.49 -35.97 6.15
N LYS A 150 -1.59 -35.73 6.87
CA LYS A 150 -2.23 -36.74 7.73
C LYS A 150 -2.74 -37.92 6.92
N ASP A 151 -3.41 -37.68 5.82
CA ASP A 151 -3.93 -38.74 4.93
C ASP A 151 -2.80 -39.55 4.30
N LEU A 152 -1.71 -38.92 3.90
CA LEU A 152 -0.53 -39.62 3.42
C LEU A 152 0.08 -40.56 4.46
N PHE A 153 0.09 -40.14 5.75
CA PHE A 153 0.55 -40.99 6.83
C PHE A 153 -0.41 -42.14 7.17
N VAL A 154 -1.73 -41.85 7.15
CA VAL A 154 -2.78 -42.83 7.48
C VAL A 154 -2.94 -43.88 6.35
N ASN A 155 -2.86 -43.43 5.09
CA ASN A 155 -3.07 -44.28 3.91
C ASN A 155 -1.76 -44.83 3.36
N SER A 156 -0.62 -44.61 4.02
CA SER A 156 0.67 -45.17 3.61
C SER A 156 0.61 -46.70 3.60
N THR A 157 1.08 -47.29 2.51
CA THR A 157 1.16 -48.75 2.39
C THR A 157 2.15 -49.35 3.39
N LEU A 158 2.06 -50.63 3.67
CA LEU A 158 3.05 -51.34 4.53
C LEU A 158 4.49 -51.14 4.02
N SER A 159 4.66 -50.98 2.72
CA SER A 159 5.94 -50.67 2.08
C SER A 159 6.44 -49.28 2.48
N ASP A 160 5.57 -48.27 2.42
CA ASP A 160 5.90 -46.88 2.76
C ASP A 160 6.19 -46.71 4.26
N GLN A 161 5.45 -47.46 5.10
CA GLN A 161 5.73 -47.52 6.55
C GLN A 161 7.10 -48.14 6.85
N ALA A 162 7.52 -49.16 6.07
CA ALA A 162 8.84 -49.74 6.19
C ALA A 162 9.94 -48.74 5.74
N GLU A 163 9.70 -47.97 4.69
CA GLU A 163 10.59 -46.91 4.21
C GLU A 163 10.72 -45.81 5.26
N LEU A 164 9.60 -45.36 5.83
CA LEU A 164 9.57 -44.35 6.91
C LEU A 164 10.33 -44.81 8.15
N LYS A 165 10.19 -46.07 8.55
CA LYS A 165 10.96 -46.68 9.65
C LYS A 165 12.45 -46.69 9.37
N LYS A 166 12.86 -47.00 8.13
CA LYS A 166 14.26 -46.99 7.70
C LYS A 166 14.86 -45.60 7.65
N MET A 167 14.05 -44.60 7.29
CA MET A 167 14.49 -43.19 7.21
C MET A 167 14.63 -42.51 8.58
N GLY A 168 14.05 -43.13 9.63
CA GLY A 168 14.01 -42.56 10.99
C GLY A 168 12.96 -41.45 11.16
N THR A 169 12.58 -41.18 12.42
CA THR A 169 11.52 -40.23 12.78
C THR A 169 12.01 -38.79 12.99
N THR A 170 13.15 -38.42 12.44
CA THR A 170 13.66 -37.06 12.56
C THR A 170 12.88 -36.08 11.69
N LYS A 171 12.77 -34.82 12.14
CA LYS A 171 12.15 -33.73 11.33
C LYS A 171 12.69 -33.68 9.90
N ARG A 172 13.96 -34.05 9.70
CA ARG A 172 14.62 -34.04 8.38
C ARG A 172 14.15 -35.21 7.49
N SER A 173 13.95 -36.40 8.05
CA SER A 173 13.45 -37.57 7.32
C SER A 173 11.98 -37.40 6.94
N VAL A 174 11.13 -36.90 7.85
CA VAL A 174 9.74 -36.58 7.59
C VAL A 174 9.64 -35.52 6.47
N LYS A 175 10.42 -34.44 6.54
CA LYS A 175 10.47 -33.42 5.50
C LYS A 175 10.90 -33.96 4.14
N ARG A 176 11.84 -34.92 4.11
CA ARG A 176 12.29 -35.57 2.88
C ARG A 176 11.21 -36.48 2.30
N TYR A 177 10.48 -37.23 3.13
CA TYR A 177 9.37 -38.09 2.73
C TYR A 177 8.20 -37.25 2.15
N ILE A 178 7.84 -36.19 2.83
CA ILE A 178 6.82 -35.26 2.35
C ILE A 178 7.23 -34.70 0.98
N LYS A 179 8.46 -34.23 0.83
CA LYS A 179 8.96 -33.70 -0.46
C LYS A 179 8.96 -34.73 -1.58
N LYS A 180 9.09 -36.02 -1.28
CA LYS A 180 9.09 -37.12 -2.27
C LYS A 180 7.68 -37.51 -2.71
N ASN A 181 6.72 -37.50 -1.77
CA ASN A 181 5.40 -38.11 -1.95
C ASN A 181 4.26 -37.09 -2.04
N VAL A 182 4.49 -35.84 -1.64
CA VAL A 182 3.53 -34.75 -1.86
C VAL A 182 3.90 -34.07 -3.16
N ASP A 183 3.03 -34.20 -4.13
CA ASP A 183 3.15 -33.45 -5.37
C ASP A 183 3.15 -31.98 -5.03
N GLU A 184 4.18 -31.25 -5.42
CA GLU A 184 4.30 -29.79 -5.18
C GLU A 184 3.12 -29.02 -5.80
N THR A 185 2.37 -29.65 -6.72
CA THR A 185 1.17 -29.09 -7.34
C THR A 185 -0.06 -29.05 -6.42
N ILE A 186 -0.05 -29.79 -5.29
CA ILE A 186 -1.21 -29.84 -4.37
C ILE A 186 -1.31 -28.57 -3.52
N ILE A 187 -0.19 -27.88 -3.30
CA ILE A 187 -0.17 -26.58 -2.63
C ILE A 187 0.37 -25.58 -3.63
N ASP A 188 -0.50 -24.69 -4.06
CA ASP A 188 -0.05 -23.52 -4.79
C ASP A 188 0.78 -22.65 -3.83
N ARG A 189 2.10 -22.86 -3.85
CA ARG A 189 3.05 -22.08 -3.05
C ARG A 189 2.88 -20.59 -3.29
N SER A 190 2.43 -20.20 -4.49
CA SER A 190 2.22 -18.81 -4.84
C SER A 190 1.17 -18.15 -3.93
N ILE A 191 0.15 -18.88 -3.48
CA ILE A 191 -0.86 -18.39 -2.55
C ILE A 191 -0.23 -18.04 -1.20
N ILE A 192 0.61 -18.94 -0.66
CA ILE A 192 1.26 -18.73 0.63
C ILE A 192 2.27 -17.58 0.53
N GLU A 193 3.06 -17.55 -0.53
CA GLU A 193 4.08 -16.53 -0.74
C GLU A 193 3.46 -15.15 -0.95
N LYS A 194 2.38 -15.04 -1.74
CA LYS A 194 1.60 -13.81 -1.90
C LYS A 194 0.98 -13.35 -0.58
N ALA A 195 0.48 -14.26 0.22
CA ALA A 195 -0.10 -13.95 1.52
C ALA A 195 0.98 -13.44 2.51
N ILE A 196 2.20 -14.02 2.48
CA ILE A 196 3.33 -13.52 3.26
C ILE A 196 3.73 -12.12 2.79
N ALA A 197 3.81 -11.89 1.46
CA ALA A 197 4.12 -10.60 0.89
C ALA A 197 3.08 -9.53 1.29
N LYS A 198 1.79 -9.85 1.22
CA LYS A 198 0.69 -8.98 1.71
C LYS A 198 0.81 -8.68 3.21
N THR A 199 1.14 -9.68 4.01
CA THR A 199 1.36 -9.51 5.45
C THR A 199 2.52 -8.55 5.71
N TYR A 200 3.62 -8.68 4.96
CA TYR A 200 4.75 -7.76 5.03
C TYR A 200 4.33 -6.32 4.70
N LEU A 201 3.61 -6.11 3.59
CA LEU A 201 3.08 -4.78 3.23
C LEU A 201 2.19 -4.19 4.33
N LYS A 202 1.31 -5.01 4.91
CA LYS A 202 0.46 -4.58 6.04
C LYS A 202 1.29 -4.15 7.25
N MET A 203 2.34 -4.90 7.58
CA MET A 203 3.24 -4.52 8.67
C MET A 203 3.95 -3.20 8.39
N VAL A 204 4.45 -3.02 7.18
CA VAL A 204 5.07 -1.77 6.72
C VAL A 204 4.06 -0.63 6.83
N CYS A 205 2.87 -0.79 6.27
CA CYS A 205 1.80 0.20 6.30
C CYS A 205 1.43 0.60 7.74
N ASN A 206 1.12 -0.35 8.61
CA ASN A 206 0.73 -0.09 10.00
C ASN A 206 1.83 0.64 10.79
N THR A 207 3.08 0.44 10.42
CA THR A 207 4.23 1.03 11.08
C THR A 207 4.51 2.45 10.57
N ILE A 208 4.35 2.66 9.27
CA ILE A 208 4.54 3.95 8.61
C ILE A 208 3.45 4.96 9.03
N TYR A 209 2.19 4.51 9.12
CA TYR A 209 1.05 5.40 9.36
C TYR A 209 0.71 5.60 10.84
N LYS A 210 1.66 5.41 11.74
CA LYS A 210 1.51 5.90 13.12
C LYS A 210 1.22 7.40 13.11
N LYS A 211 0.32 7.80 14.00
CA LYS A 211 -0.05 9.21 14.15
C LYS A 211 1.18 10.00 14.58
N VAL A 212 1.55 11.00 13.79
CA VAL A 212 2.59 11.96 14.14
C VAL A 212 1.91 13.11 14.86
N ASP A 213 2.50 13.58 15.96
CA ASP A 213 2.03 14.78 16.65
C ASP A 213 2.31 15.99 15.74
N GLU A 214 1.25 16.63 15.29
CA GLU A 214 1.35 17.74 14.33
C GLU A 214 1.73 19.07 14.99
N ASP A 215 1.60 19.16 16.32
CA ASP A 215 1.94 20.34 17.09
C ASP A 215 3.45 20.37 17.45
N ASP A 216 4.13 19.22 17.36
CA ASP A 216 5.58 19.12 17.53
C ASP A 216 6.30 19.22 16.16
N ASN A 217 6.71 20.42 15.78
CA ASN A 217 7.42 20.65 14.51
C ASN A 217 8.74 19.89 14.41
N ALA A 218 9.51 19.74 15.48
CA ALA A 218 10.78 19.02 15.47
C ALA A 218 10.57 17.52 15.35
N GLY A 219 9.61 16.96 16.08
CA GLY A 219 9.21 15.56 15.96
C GLY A 219 8.61 15.23 14.59
N LYS A 220 7.85 16.17 14.02
CA LYS A 220 7.29 16.07 12.67
C LYS A 220 8.39 16.03 11.59
N GLU A 221 9.35 16.94 11.65
CA GLU A 221 10.48 16.97 10.71
C GLU A 221 11.28 15.66 10.76
N LYS A 222 11.61 15.22 11.96
CA LYS A 222 12.30 13.94 12.20
C LYS A 222 11.51 12.75 11.61
N ALA A 223 10.22 12.66 11.90
CA ALA A 223 9.36 11.59 11.39
C ALA A 223 9.24 11.64 9.86
N TYR A 224 9.12 12.83 9.27
CA TYR A 224 8.95 13.01 7.84
C TYR A 224 10.23 12.73 7.05
N LYS A 225 11.41 12.91 7.63
CA LYS A 225 12.67 12.59 6.98
C LYS A 225 12.72 11.16 6.44
N SER A 226 12.24 10.18 7.21
CA SER A 226 12.21 8.78 6.78
C SER A 226 11.26 8.53 5.59
N PHE A 227 10.14 9.26 5.52
CA PHE A 227 9.24 9.22 4.36
C PHE A 227 9.88 9.84 3.11
N HIS A 228 10.61 10.94 3.29
CA HIS A 228 11.30 11.62 2.20
C HIS A 228 12.40 10.73 1.59
N ILE A 229 13.17 10.04 2.44
CA ILE A 229 14.18 9.09 2.00
C ILE A 229 13.53 7.90 1.27
N LEU A 230 12.43 7.37 1.82
CA LEU A 230 11.67 6.29 1.18
C LEU A 230 11.11 6.73 -0.17
N ALA A 231 10.53 7.92 -0.28
CA ALA A 231 10.03 8.45 -1.55
C ALA A 231 11.16 8.56 -2.59
N GLY A 232 12.31 9.11 -2.22
CA GLY A 232 13.49 9.19 -3.10
C GLY A 232 14.00 7.82 -3.54
N TYR A 233 14.00 6.84 -2.63
CA TYR A 233 14.34 5.46 -2.97
C TYR A 233 13.35 4.86 -3.98
N LEU A 234 12.05 5.01 -3.76
CA LEU A 234 11.01 4.49 -4.66
C LEU A 234 11.10 5.14 -6.05
N GLU A 235 11.31 6.46 -6.11
CA GLU A 235 11.57 7.15 -7.38
C GLU A 235 12.78 6.57 -8.11
N SER A 236 13.88 6.27 -7.41
CA SER A 236 15.08 5.67 -7.99
C SER A 236 14.86 4.26 -8.57
N LYS A 237 13.83 3.55 -8.09
CA LYS A 237 13.38 2.25 -8.61
C LYS A 237 12.32 2.39 -9.73
N GLY A 238 12.04 3.59 -10.19
CA GLY A 238 11.06 3.86 -11.25
C GLY A 238 9.60 3.76 -10.80
N ILE A 239 9.35 3.77 -9.50
CA ILE A 239 8.00 3.84 -8.92
C ILE A 239 7.55 5.30 -8.98
N THR A 240 6.31 5.52 -9.40
CA THR A 240 5.79 6.86 -9.70
C THR A 240 4.86 7.41 -8.63
N GLY A 241 4.52 6.61 -7.64
CA GLY A 241 3.64 7.04 -6.55
C GLY A 241 3.35 5.94 -5.54
N ILE A 242 2.51 6.28 -4.57
CA ILE A 242 2.12 5.41 -3.46
C ILE A 242 0.62 5.53 -3.22
N ILE A 243 -0.09 4.41 -3.16
CA ILE A 243 -1.44 4.30 -2.63
C ILE A 243 -1.35 3.92 -1.16
N TYR A 244 -2.13 4.58 -0.30
CA TYR A 244 -2.13 4.31 1.12
C TYR A 244 -3.52 4.53 1.74
N PRO A 245 -3.84 3.86 2.87
CA PRO A 245 -5.15 3.99 3.48
C PRO A 245 -5.35 5.38 4.09
N CYS A 246 -6.56 5.92 3.98
CA CYS A 246 -6.95 7.09 4.74
C CYS A 246 -7.05 6.73 6.22
N THR A 247 -6.24 7.39 7.07
CA THR A 247 -6.22 7.15 8.53
C THR A 247 -7.20 8.02 9.29
N ARG A 248 -7.87 8.97 8.64
CA ARG A 248 -8.80 9.91 9.27
C ARG A 248 -10.22 9.37 9.40
N THR A 249 -10.59 8.41 8.56
CA THR A 249 -11.92 7.80 8.59
C THR A 249 -11.91 6.50 9.38
N LYS A 250 -12.76 6.40 10.41
CA LYS A 250 -12.85 5.19 11.27
C LYS A 250 -13.75 4.10 10.68
N LYS A 251 -14.71 4.45 9.84
CA LYS A 251 -15.78 3.55 9.36
C LYS A 251 -15.73 3.26 7.87
N ILE A 252 -14.98 4.04 7.11
CA ILE A 252 -14.90 3.94 5.66
C ILE A 252 -13.47 3.64 5.29
N ILE A 253 -13.28 2.56 4.57
CA ILE A 253 -11.98 2.20 4.02
C ILE A 253 -11.80 3.02 2.75
N GLY A 254 -11.13 4.16 2.88
CA GLY A 254 -10.76 4.99 1.75
C GLY A 254 -9.26 4.97 1.53
N LYS A 255 -8.86 5.26 0.33
CA LYS A 255 -7.46 5.26 -0.09
C LYS A 255 -7.04 6.65 -0.57
N ASN A 256 -5.79 6.97 -0.35
CA ASN A 256 -5.12 8.14 -0.90
C ASN A 256 -4.06 7.71 -1.89
N LEU A 257 -3.76 8.57 -2.85
CA LEU A 257 -2.68 8.44 -3.81
C LEU A 257 -1.75 9.65 -3.71
N VAL A 258 -0.47 9.42 -3.66
CA VAL A 258 0.57 10.43 -3.89
C VAL A 258 1.29 10.10 -5.17
N LEU A 259 1.25 10.98 -6.15
CA LEU A 259 2.08 10.93 -7.35
C LEU A 259 3.33 11.78 -7.13
N PHE A 260 4.50 11.21 -7.38
CA PHE A 260 5.80 11.88 -7.19
C PHE A 260 6.07 12.96 -8.22
N ASN A 261 5.35 12.92 -9.34
CA ASN A 261 5.32 14.02 -10.30
C ASN A 261 3.87 14.54 -10.43
N ARG A 262 3.68 15.81 -10.11
CA ARG A 262 2.35 16.45 -10.15
C ARG A 262 1.70 16.48 -11.53
N TYR A 263 2.46 16.24 -12.58
CA TYR A 263 1.99 16.20 -13.98
C TYR A 263 1.70 14.78 -14.49
N ASP A 264 1.85 13.75 -13.67
CA ASP A 264 1.51 12.37 -14.06
C ASP A 264 -0.01 12.12 -14.12
N ALA A 265 -0.81 13.07 -13.62
CA ALA A 265 -2.26 13.12 -13.82
C ALA A 265 -2.70 14.58 -14.09
N VAL A 266 -3.78 14.75 -14.84
CA VAL A 266 -4.33 16.06 -15.19
C VAL A 266 -5.76 16.20 -14.72
N PRO A 267 -6.19 17.40 -14.32
CA PRO A 267 -7.56 17.67 -13.94
C PRO A 267 -8.49 17.52 -15.15
N ILE A 268 -9.68 16.99 -14.92
CA ILE A 268 -10.76 16.89 -15.92
C ILE A 268 -11.69 18.07 -15.71
N LYS A 269 -11.64 19.06 -16.58
CA LYS A 269 -12.39 20.31 -16.45
C LYS A 269 -13.88 20.10 -16.23
N ASP A 270 -14.49 19.21 -17.01
CA ASP A 270 -15.93 18.94 -16.95
C ASP A 270 -16.37 18.18 -15.69
N SER A 271 -15.43 17.73 -14.86
CA SER A 271 -15.69 17.08 -13.58
C SER A 271 -15.70 18.05 -12.39
N ILE A 272 -15.39 19.33 -12.62
CA ILE A 272 -15.37 20.31 -11.54
C ILE A 272 -16.79 20.51 -11.02
N ARG A 273 -16.96 20.33 -9.72
CA ARG A 273 -18.22 20.60 -9.04
C ARG A 273 -18.01 21.27 -7.70
N GLU A 274 -18.99 22.06 -7.31
CA GLU A 274 -18.99 22.89 -6.11
C GLU A 274 -19.97 22.35 -5.09
N ILE A 275 -19.55 22.34 -3.82
CA ILE A 275 -20.41 21.94 -2.71
C ILE A 275 -20.30 22.90 -1.53
N ILE A 276 -21.28 22.86 -0.64
CA ILE A 276 -21.17 23.32 0.73
C ILE A 276 -21.11 22.08 1.61
N TYR A 277 -20.03 21.89 2.34
CA TYR A 277 -19.86 20.72 3.22
C TYR A 277 -20.76 20.87 4.45
N LYS A 278 -21.71 19.95 4.62
CA LYS A 278 -22.70 19.97 5.69
C LYS A 278 -22.38 19.03 6.85
#